data_6ed447f50f74afe7cea2498f63a19811
#
_entry.id   6ed447f50f74afe7cea2498f63a19811
#
_cell.length_a   1.000
_cell.length_b   1.000
_cell.length_c   1.000
_cell.angle_alpha   90.00
_cell.angle_beta   90.00
_cell.angle_gamma   90.00
#
_symmetry.space_group_name_H-M   'P 1'
#
loop_
_entity.id
_entity.type
_entity.pdbx_description
1 polymer ?
#
loop_
_entity_poly.entity_id
_entity_poly.type
_entity_poly.pdbx_seq_one_letter_code
_entity_poly.pdbx_strand_id
1 'polypeptide(L)'
;MRSFLGIFLFAFISFGQDLSGDELLEKAIAFHDPNGNWETFKASFQVRMKTPNSQERTSDIHIDLLREEFVLDVTRGANSYTYRIEKDSCKIVLNGSSKITAEDRQKLRLDCERGTVMKDYYTYLYGLPMKLKNPGTIVNEKVEKKVFKGKEYYVLKVNYTEAVGKDVWYFYFDPITYAMEVYQFYHDPSKNDGEYILLEDIEIVNEIKMPKTRAWYYNKDNKYLGTDTLSTN
;
A
#
# COMPACT_ATOMS: atom_id res chain seq x y z
N MET A 1 37.39 56.18 31.65
CA MET A 1 37.14 55.43 30.37
C MET A 1 36.28 54.19 30.69
N ARG A 2 35.00 54.23 30.36
CA ARG A 2 34.08 53.11 30.51
C ARG A 2 33.83 52.53 29.11
N SER A 3 34.39 51.34 28.80
CA SER A 3 34.15 50.61 27.58
C SER A 3 32.80 49.93 27.66
N PHE A 4 31.87 50.32 26.75
CA PHE A 4 30.61 49.59 26.52
C PHE A 4 30.88 48.45 25.53
N LEU A 5 30.75 47.20 26.01
CA LEU A 5 30.83 46.00 25.19
C LEU A 5 29.42 45.75 24.63
N GLY A 6 29.17 46.07 23.37
CA GLY A 6 27.92 45.79 22.68
C GLY A 6 27.82 44.33 22.32
N ILE A 7 26.87 43.61 22.94
CA ILE A 7 26.52 42.23 22.57
C ILE A 7 25.60 42.28 21.36
N PHE A 8 26.12 41.88 20.18
CA PHE A 8 25.30 41.65 18.98
C PHE A 8 24.62 40.30 19.09
N LEU A 9 23.30 40.26 19.38
CA LEU A 9 22.49 39.09 19.23
C LEU A 9 22.22 38.83 17.73
N PHE A 10 22.88 37.84 17.15
CA PHE A 10 22.50 37.31 15.85
C PHE A 10 21.24 36.43 16.01
N ALA A 11 20.08 36.92 15.61
CA ALA A 11 18.89 36.13 15.43
C ALA A 11 19.09 35.22 14.20
N PHE A 12 19.32 33.94 14.39
CA PHE A 12 19.25 32.95 13.33
C PHE A 12 17.79 32.81 12.95
N ILE A 13 17.38 33.43 11.83
CA ILE A 13 16.11 33.10 11.18
C ILE A 13 16.31 31.73 10.52
N SER A 14 15.88 30.68 11.19
CA SER A 14 15.74 29.36 10.58
C SER A 14 14.59 29.45 9.57
N PHE A 15 14.89 29.61 8.30
CA PHE A 15 13.92 29.33 7.24
C PHE A 15 13.69 27.83 7.30
N GLY A 16 12.57 27.41 7.88
CA GLY A 16 12.10 26.05 7.76
C GLY A 16 11.92 25.73 6.27
N GLN A 17 12.82 24.93 5.73
CA GLN A 17 12.71 24.46 4.35
C GLN A 17 11.44 23.64 4.24
N ASP A 18 10.56 23.95 3.30
CA ASP A 18 9.36 23.15 3.05
C ASP A 18 9.79 21.73 2.66
N LEU A 19 9.16 20.75 3.27
CA LEU A 19 9.43 19.32 3.04
C LEU A 19 9.12 18.99 1.58
N SER A 20 10.08 18.45 0.84
CA SER A 20 9.87 17.95 -0.53
C SER A 20 9.17 16.59 -0.53
N GLY A 21 8.61 16.19 -1.69
CA GLY A 21 7.95 14.90 -1.83
C GLY A 21 8.90 13.72 -1.59
N ASP A 22 10.12 13.83 -2.10
CA ASP A 22 11.14 12.79 -1.90
C ASP A 22 11.57 12.70 -0.42
N GLU A 23 11.77 13.83 0.26
CA GLU A 23 12.10 13.84 1.70
C GLU A 23 10.97 13.26 2.55
N LEU A 24 9.70 13.55 2.21
CA LEU A 24 8.55 12.95 2.89
C LEU A 24 8.52 11.43 2.69
N LEU A 25 8.75 10.97 1.45
CA LEU A 25 8.78 9.56 1.12
C LEU A 25 9.91 8.83 1.88
N GLU A 26 11.12 9.40 1.94
CA GLU A 26 12.23 8.83 2.71
C GLU A 26 11.90 8.70 4.20
N LYS A 27 11.27 9.73 4.80
CA LYS A 27 10.86 9.69 6.21
C LYS A 27 9.79 8.61 6.44
N ALA A 28 8.84 8.47 5.52
CA ALA A 28 7.81 7.43 5.58
C ALA A 28 8.42 6.03 5.46
N ILE A 29 9.36 5.83 4.53
CA ILE A 29 10.08 4.55 4.39
C ILE A 29 10.89 4.26 5.66
N ALA A 30 11.60 5.23 6.22
CA ALA A 30 12.34 5.06 7.46
C ALA A 30 11.45 4.69 8.66
N PHE A 31 10.18 5.11 8.68
CA PHE A 31 9.21 4.66 9.66
C PHE A 31 8.76 3.22 9.42
N HIS A 32 8.41 2.87 8.17
CA HIS A 32 7.82 1.58 7.84
C HIS A 32 8.86 0.46 7.70
N ASP A 33 10.00 0.77 7.10
CA ASP A 33 11.09 -0.18 6.80
C ASP A 33 12.46 0.43 7.13
N PRO A 34 12.79 0.62 8.43
CA PRO A 34 14.03 1.27 8.84
C PRO A 34 15.30 0.53 8.45
N ASN A 35 15.19 -0.76 8.16
CA ASN A 35 16.33 -1.63 7.85
C ASN A 35 16.48 -1.95 6.36
N GLY A 36 15.56 -1.47 5.49
CA GLY A 36 15.60 -1.75 4.05
C GLY A 36 15.25 -3.19 3.69
N ASN A 37 14.43 -3.85 4.51
CA ASN A 37 14.09 -5.27 4.33
C ASN A 37 13.18 -5.54 3.13
N TRP A 38 12.53 -4.49 2.59
CA TRP A 38 11.64 -4.67 1.46
C TRP A 38 12.35 -5.16 0.19
N GLU A 39 13.57 -4.74 -0.05
CA GLU A 39 14.34 -5.15 -1.24
C GLU A 39 14.57 -6.67 -1.31
N THR A 40 14.66 -7.30 -0.15
CA THR A 40 14.88 -8.76 -0.03
C THR A 40 13.71 -9.45 0.66
N PHE A 41 12.52 -8.83 0.62
CA PHE A 41 11.37 -9.27 1.38
C PHE A 41 11.00 -10.72 1.09
N LYS A 42 10.90 -11.48 2.17
CA LYS A 42 10.43 -12.86 2.15
C LYS A 42 9.60 -13.13 3.40
N ALA A 43 8.30 -13.28 3.22
CA ALA A 43 7.41 -13.57 4.33
C ALA A 43 6.12 -14.28 3.88
N SER A 44 5.45 -14.88 4.84
CA SER A 44 4.07 -15.33 4.73
C SER A 44 3.21 -14.58 5.72
N PHE A 45 2.03 -14.20 5.29
CA PHE A 45 1.03 -13.53 6.12
C PHE A 45 -0.39 -13.83 5.62
N GLN A 46 -1.37 -13.61 6.46
CA GLN A 46 -2.78 -13.81 6.13
C GLN A 46 -3.51 -12.48 6.00
N VAL A 47 -4.40 -12.37 5.03
CA VAL A 47 -5.34 -11.26 4.88
C VAL A 47 -6.76 -11.80 4.90
N ARG A 48 -7.54 -11.29 5.85
CA ARG A 48 -8.96 -11.58 5.98
C ARG A 48 -9.78 -10.40 5.49
N MET A 49 -10.56 -10.60 4.44
CA MET A 49 -11.40 -9.56 3.82
C MET A 49 -12.86 -9.77 4.17
N LYS A 50 -13.46 -8.74 4.75
CA LYS A 50 -14.90 -8.65 5.04
C LYS A 50 -15.54 -7.57 4.18
N THR A 51 -16.64 -7.90 3.50
CA THR A 51 -17.43 -6.97 2.72
C THR A 51 -18.92 -7.10 3.10
N PRO A 52 -19.74 -6.03 2.99
CA PRO A 52 -21.12 -6.06 3.48
C PRO A 52 -22.01 -7.17 2.90
N ASN A 53 -21.78 -7.53 1.62
CA ASN A 53 -22.69 -8.39 0.87
C ASN A 53 -22.04 -9.68 0.34
N SER A 54 -20.91 -10.11 0.93
CA SER A 54 -20.21 -11.29 0.45
C SER A 54 -19.66 -12.11 1.62
N GLN A 55 -19.45 -13.38 1.38
CA GLN A 55 -18.76 -14.24 2.34
C GLN A 55 -17.33 -13.73 2.56
N GLU A 56 -16.87 -13.84 3.79
CA GLU A 56 -15.49 -13.53 4.16
C GLU A 56 -14.52 -14.31 3.27
N ARG A 57 -13.46 -13.65 2.86
CA ARG A 57 -12.35 -14.24 2.11
C ARG A 57 -11.11 -14.25 2.98
N THR A 58 -10.53 -15.40 3.17
CA THR A 58 -9.19 -15.56 3.75
C THR A 58 -8.19 -15.78 2.63
N SER A 59 -7.09 -15.06 2.67
CA SER A 59 -6.00 -15.16 1.71
C SER A 59 -4.71 -15.38 2.49
N ASP A 60 -4.10 -16.56 2.35
CA ASP A 60 -2.75 -16.83 2.85
C ASP A 60 -1.77 -16.52 1.73
N ILE A 61 -0.85 -15.61 2.00
CA ILE A 61 0.01 -15.00 1.01
C ILE A 61 1.46 -15.30 1.38
N HIS A 62 2.23 -15.78 0.42
CA HIS A 62 3.68 -15.86 0.48
C HIS A 62 4.31 -15.02 -0.62
N ILE A 63 5.27 -14.19 -0.25
CA ILE A 63 6.06 -13.36 -1.18
C ILE A 63 7.54 -13.63 -0.90
N ASP A 64 8.31 -13.97 -1.93
CA ASP A 64 9.77 -14.00 -1.92
C ASP A 64 10.26 -13.20 -3.13
N LEU A 65 10.65 -11.93 -2.90
CA LEU A 65 11.04 -11.02 -3.98
C LEU A 65 12.30 -11.45 -4.71
N LEU A 66 13.27 -12.03 -3.98
CA LEU A 66 14.53 -12.48 -4.58
C LEU A 66 14.35 -13.69 -5.49
N ARG A 67 13.39 -14.57 -5.20
CA ARG A 67 13.05 -15.73 -6.02
C ARG A 67 11.98 -15.45 -7.06
N GLU A 68 11.39 -14.23 -7.01
CA GLU A 68 10.22 -13.88 -7.81
C GLU A 68 9.06 -14.87 -7.58
N GLU A 69 8.92 -15.37 -6.34
CA GLU A 69 7.88 -16.32 -5.96
C GLU A 69 6.72 -15.60 -5.27
N PHE A 70 5.52 -15.90 -5.73
CA PHE A 70 4.27 -15.48 -5.11
C PHE A 70 3.33 -16.67 -5.01
N VAL A 71 2.86 -16.94 -3.80
CA VAL A 71 1.81 -17.94 -3.55
C VAL A 71 0.64 -17.27 -2.88
N LEU A 72 -0.54 -17.53 -3.39
CA LEU A 72 -1.79 -17.05 -2.85
C LEU A 72 -2.77 -18.21 -2.70
N ASP A 73 -3.02 -18.61 -1.46
CA ASP A 73 -4.06 -19.56 -1.11
C ASP A 73 -5.30 -18.80 -0.64
N VAL A 74 -6.41 -18.97 -1.36
CA VAL A 74 -7.67 -18.29 -1.07
C VAL A 74 -8.71 -19.29 -0.61
N THR A 75 -9.36 -18.98 0.51
CA THR A 75 -10.57 -19.70 0.97
C THR A 75 -11.74 -18.72 1.00
N ARG A 76 -12.84 -19.10 0.34
CA ARG A 76 -14.10 -18.35 0.34
C ARG A 76 -15.28 -19.30 0.25
N GLY A 77 -16.03 -19.44 1.35
CA GLY A 77 -17.12 -20.41 1.44
C GLY A 77 -16.60 -21.84 1.24
N ALA A 78 -17.18 -22.57 0.29
CA ALA A 78 -16.80 -23.94 -0.02
C ALA A 78 -15.62 -24.06 -1.00
N ASN A 79 -15.12 -22.97 -1.53
CA ASN A 79 -14.03 -22.98 -2.52
C ASN A 79 -12.70 -22.62 -1.86
N SER A 80 -11.68 -23.41 -2.21
CA SER A 80 -10.27 -23.13 -1.91
C SER A 80 -9.49 -23.19 -3.21
N TYR A 81 -8.71 -22.17 -3.50
CA TYR A 81 -7.86 -22.16 -4.69
C TYR A 81 -6.52 -21.49 -4.42
N THR A 82 -5.50 -22.00 -5.13
CA THR A 82 -4.13 -21.54 -5.04
C THR A 82 -3.66 -20.98 -6.37
N TYR A 83 -3.03 -19.82 -6.33
CA TYR A 83 -2.13 -19.36 -7.39
C TYR A 83 -0.69 -19.51 -6.88
N ARG A 84 0.14 -20.19 -7.66
CA ARG A 84 1.60 -20.21 -7.46
C ARG A 84 2.25 -19.64 -8.69
N ILE A 85 2.94 -18.51 -8.53
CA ILE A 85 3.68 -17.82 -9.59
C ILE A 85 5.14 -17.81 -9.18
N GLU A 86 6.00 -18.32 -10.03
CA GLU A 86 7.44 -18.33 -9.85
C GLU A 86 8.06 -17.94 -11.18
N LYS A 87 8.65 -16.75 -11.25
CA LYS A 87 9.12 -16.14 -12.50
C LYS A 87 8.00 -16.14 -13.55
N ASP A 88 8.26 -16.78 -14.70
CA ASP A 88 7.31 -16.90 -15.80
C ASP A 88 6.35 -18.10 -15.66
N SER A 89 6.48 -18.91 -14.60
CA SER A 89 5.61 -20.05 -14.39
C SER A 89 4.39 -19.71 -13.56
N CYS A 90 3.26 -20.29 -13.93
CA CYS A 90 2.00 -20.13 -13.19
C CYS A 90 1.32 -21.47 -13.05
N LYS A 91 0.94 -21.83 -11.81
CA LYS A 91 0.17 -23.02 -11.49
C LYS A 91 -1.06 -22.63 -10.69
N ILE A 92 -2.19 -23.28 -11.03
CA ILE A 92 -3.47 -23.05 -10.36
C ILE A 92 -4.01 -24.38 -9.86
N VAL A 93 -4.49 -24.37 -8.63
CA VAL A 93 -5.15 -25.53 -8.00
C VAL A 93 -6.52 -25.07 -7.49
N LEU A 94 -7.55 -25.87 -7.68
CA LEU A 94 -8.89 -25.65 -7.13
C LEU A 94 -9.29 -26.88 -6.30
N ASN A 95 -9.64 -26.67 -5.04
CA ASN A 95 -10.06 -27.73 -4.11
C ASN A 95 -9.11 -28.96 -4.12
N GLY A 96 -7.79 -28.68 -4.13
CA GLY A 96 -6.74 -29.71 -4.16
C GLY A 96 -6.45 -30.33 -5.53
N SER A 97 -7.17 -29.94 -6.61
CA SER A 97 -6.97 -30.50 -7.94
C SER A 97 -6.43 -29.47 -8.94
N SER A 98 -5.43 -29.86 -9.72
CA SER A 98 -4.97 -29.10 -10.89
C SER A 98 -5.85 -29.30 -12.14
N LYS A 99 -6.71 -30.32 -12.11
CA LYS A 99 -7.70 -30.56 -13.19
C LYS A 99 -8.93 -29.71 -12.92
N ILE A 100 -8.97 -28.52 -13.52
CA ILE A 100 -10.02 -27.51 -13.35
C ILE A 100 -10.84 -27.46 -14.63
N THR A 101 -12.16 -27.59 -14.50
CA THR A 101 -13.08 -27.51 -15.66
C THR A 101 -13.06 -26.08 -16.27
N ALA A 102 -13.42 -25.96 -17.54
CA ALA A 102 -13.55 -24.66 -18.20
C ALA A 102 -14.61 -23.77 -17.51
N GLU A 103 -15.71 -24.39 -17.05
CA GLU A 103 -16.79 -23.72 -16.33
C GLU A 103 -16.28 -23.13 -15.00
N ASP A 104 -15.56 -23.91 -14.18
CA ASP A 104 -15.01 -23.44 -12.90
C ASP A 104 -13.97 -22.33 -13.12
N ARG A 105 -13.12 -22.48 -14.15
CA ARG A 105 -12.17 -21.43 -14.51
C ARG A 105 -12.86 -20.11 -14.81
N GLN A 106 -13.90 -20.14 -15.61
CA GLN A 106 -14.67 -18.95 -15.97
C GLN A 106 -15.41 -18.37 -14.77
N LYS A 107 -16.11 -19.21 -14.01
CA LYS A 107 -16.93 -18.80 -12.86
C LYS A 107 -16.10 -18.18 -11.74
N LEU A 108 -14.92 -18.74 -11.44
CA LEU A 108 -14.03 -18.31 -10.36
C LEU A 108 -12.88 -17.43 -10.85
N ARG A 109 -12.80 -17.15 -12.16
CA ARG A 109 -11.72 -16.36 -12.81
C ARG A 109 -10.34 -16.95 -12.50
N LEU A 110 -10.20 -18.28 -12.68
CA LEU A 110 -8.96 -19.00 -12.40
C LEU A 110 -8.10 -19.10 -13.66
N ASP A 111 -7.40 -18.04 -13.97
CA ASP A 111 -6.41 -17.95 -15.04
C ASP A 111 -5.11 -17.29 -14.53
N CYS A 112 -4.03 -17.44 -15.27
CA CYS A 112 -2.73 -16.93 -14.86
C CYS A 112 -2.61 -15.42 -14.98
N GLU A 113 -3.34 -14.77 -15.86
CA GLU A 113 -3.44 -13.33 -15.92
C GLU A 113 -4.00 -12.77 -14.62
N ARG A 114 -5.10 -13.35 -14.13
CA ARG A 114 -5.65 -12.99 -12.82
C ARG A 114 -4.68 -13.25 -11.69
N GLY A 115 -3.94 -14.38 -11.75
CA GLY A 115 -2.88 -14.66 -10.77
C GLY A 115 -1.83 -13.56 -10.71
N THR A 116 -1.36 -13.09 -11.87
CA THR A 116 -0.41 -11.97 -11.99
C THR A 116 -0.98 -10.68 -11.42
N VAL A 117 -2.24 -10.34 -11.77
CA VAL A 117 -2.93 -9.17 -11.20
C VAL A 117 -2.98 -9.25 -9.67
N MET A 118 -3.24 -10.44 -9.10
CA MET A 118 -3.27 -10.61 -7.64
C MET A 118 -1.87 -10.50 -7.03
N LYS A 119 -0.83 -11.02 -7.69
CA LYS A 119 0.56 -10.82 -7.27
C LYS A 119 0.89 -9.33 -7.20
N ASP A 120 0.61 -8.60 -8.27
CA ASP A 120 0.91 -7.16 -8.34
C ASP A 120 0.12 -6.37 -7.30
N TYR A 121 -1.17 -6.69 -7.12
CA TYR A 121 -2.03 -6.08 -6.11
C TYR A 121 -1.48 -6.26 -4.69
N TYR A 122 -1.20 -7.50 -4.28
CA TYR A 122 -0.70 -7.74 -2.92
C TYR A 122 0.73 -7.21 -2.73
N THR A 123 1.61 -7.39 -3.70
CA THR A 123 2.97 -6.86 -3.63
C THR A 123 2.97 -5.33 -3.57
N TYR A 124 2.08 -4.67 -4.31
CA TYR A 124 1.96 -3.22 -4.27
C TYR A 124 1.42 -2.74 -2.92
N LEU A 125 0.23 -3.18 -2.51
CA LEU A 125 -0.44 -2.65 -1.31
C LEU A 125 0.30 -2.94 0.00
N TYR A 126 0.95 -4.11 0.08
CA TYR A 126 1.70 -4.51 1.29
C TYR A 126 3.16 -4.05 1.23
N GLY A 127 3.64 -3.61 0.07
CA GLY A 127 4.94 -2.99 -0.11
C GLY A 127 4.95 -1.45 -0.01
N LEU A 128 3.79 -0.81 0.18
CA LEU A 128 3.74 0.63 0.43
C LEU A 128 4.30 0.99 1.82
N PRO A 129 5.04 2.11 1.96
CA PRO A 129 5.38 3.09 0.93
C PRO A 129 6.62 2.76 0.09
N MET A 130 7.39 1.69 0.38
CA MET A 130 8.64 1.33 -0.31
C MET A 130 8.44 1.18 -1.82
N LYS A 131 7.30 0.64 -2.26
CA LYS A 131 6.92 0.51 -3.68
C LYS A 131 6.89 1.83 -4.45
N LEU A 132 6.78 2.96 -3.76
CA LEU A 132 6.82 4.29 -4.40
C LEU A 132 8.22 4.68 -4.91
N LYS A 133 9.26 3.90 -4.61
CA LYS A 133 10.60 4.03 -5.19
C LYS A 133 10.77 3.26 -6.51
N ASN A 134 9.80 2.45 -6.90
CA ASN A 134 9.92 1.62 -8.10
C ASN A 134 9.94 2.47 -9.39
N PRO A 135 10.62 2.00 -10.44
CA PRO A 135 10.60 2.64 -11.75
C PRO A 135 9.17 2.88 -12.26
N GLY A 136 8.95 4.04 -12.86
CA GLY A 136 7.64 4.45 -13.38
C GLY A 136 6.76 5.16 -12.36
N THR A 137 7.17 5.27 -11.10
CA THR A 137 6.53 6.15 -10.11
C THR A 137 7.00 7.60 -10.31
N ILE A 138 6.06 8.53 -10.28
CA ILE A 138 6.31 9.97 -10.43
C ILE A 138 5.83 10.66 -9.15
N VAL A 139 6.75 10.88 -8.23
CA VAL A 139 6.51 11.58 -6.97
C VAL A 139 6.44 13.08 -7.22
N ASN A 140 5.40 13.74 -6.74
CA ASN A 140 5.29 15.20 -6.84
C ASN A 140 6.23 15.86 -5.82
N GLU A 141 7.00 16.84 -6.25
CA GLU A 141 7.94 17.55 -5.38
C GLU A 141 7.24 18.30 -4.24
N LYS A 142 6.05 18.85 -4.52
CA LYS A 142 5.29 19.63 -3.54
C LYS A 142 4.51 18.72 -2.59
N VAL A 143 4.80 18.82 -1.31
CA VAL A 143 4.00 18.25 -0.22
C VAL A 143 2.88 19.21 0.17
N GLU A 144 1.68 18.69 0.31
CA GLU A 144 0.53 19.46 0.78
C GLU A 144 0.22 19.14 2.25
N LYS A 145 -0.26 20.14 3.00
CA LYS A 145 -0.89 19.90 4.31
C LYS A 145 -2.38 19.89 4.11
N LYS A 146 -3.05 18.81 4.51
CA LYS A 146 -4.51 18.66 4.38
C LYS A 146 -5.11 18.10 5.66
N VAL A 147 -6.29 18.61 6.00
CA VAL A 147 -7.15 17.99 7.01
C VAL A 147 -8.05 16.97 6.31
N PHE A 148 -7.98 15.72 6.75
CA PHE A 148 -8.82 14.64 6.27
C PHE A 148 -9.43 13.90 7.46
N LYS A 149 -10.75 13.73 7.47
CA LYS A 149 -11.49 13.11 8.59
C LYS A 149 -11.14 13.70 9.99
N GLY A 150 -10.85 15.00 10.03
CA GLY A 150 -10.58 15.73 11.28
C GLY A 150 -9.14 15.69 11.78
N LYS A 151 -8.22 15.02 11.06
CA LYS A 151 -6.79 14.98 11.36
C LYS A 151 -5.98 15.66 10.26
N GLU A 152 -4.92 16.39 10.64
CA GLU A 152 -3.96 16.99 9.69
C GLU A 152 -2.94 15.96 9.24
N TYR A 153 -2.58 16.01 7.95
CA TYR A 153 -1.61 15.12 7.31
C TYR A 153 -0.66 15.88 6.40
N TYR A 154 0.54 15.36 6.22
CA TYR A 154 1.32 15.60 5.02
C TYR A 154 0.82 14.69 3.90
N VAL A 155 0.58 15.28 2.72
CA VAL A 155 -0.01 14.56 1.58
C VAL A 155 0.94 14.59 0.40
N LEU A 156 1.30 13.40 -0.04
CA LEU A 156 2.13 13.16 -1.22
C LEU A 156 1.25 12.76 -2.40
N LYS A 157 1.28 13.57 -3.46
CA LYS A 157 0.65 13.21 -4.72
C LYS A 157 1.63 12.36 -5.55
N VAL A 158 1.13 11.27 -6.11
CA VAL A 158 1.90 10.36 -6.95
C VAL A 158 1.12 10.07 -8.23
N ASN A 159 1.83 10.11 -9.33
CA ASN A 159 1.36 9.65 -10.62
C ASN A 159 2.26 8.49 -11.08
N TYR A 160 1.87 7.83 -12.16
CA TYR A 160 2.65 6.76 -12.77
C TYR A 160 2.85 7.04 -14.25
N THR A 161 3.90 6.45 -14.82
CA THR A 161 4.02 6.38 -16.27
C THR A 161 2.86 5.55 -16.84
N GLU A 162 2.47 5.80 -18.09
CA GLU A 162 1.33 5.11 -18.71
C GLU A 162 1.45 3.59 -18.71
N ALA A 163 2.68 3.07 -18.76
CA ALA A 163 2.95 1.64 -18.70
C ALA A 163 2.66 1.00 -17.32
N VAL A 164 2.63 1.81 -16.24
CA VAL A 164 2.39 1.34 -14.87
C VAL A 164 0.94 1.57 -14.45
N GLY A 165 0.38 2.74 -14.73
CA GLY A 165 -0.99 3.06 -14.36
C GLY A 165 -1.39 4.48 -14.76
N LYS A 166 -2.70 4.74 -14.75
CA LYS A 166 -3.27 6.05 -15.11
C LYS A 166 -3.89 6.79 -13.94
N ASP A 167 -4.06 6.10 -12.81
CA ASP A 167 -4.70 6.66 -11.62
C ASP A 167 -3.81 7.71 -10.96
N VAL A 168 -4.45 8.71 -10.37
CA VAL A 168 -3.79 9.71 -9.54
C VAL A 168 -3.94 9.30 -8.09
N TRP A 169 -2.81 9.13 -7.40
CA TRP A 169 -2.76 8.68 -6.03
C TRP A 169 -2.34 9.79 -5.08
N TYR A 170 -2.88 9.75 -3.86
CA TYR A 170 -2.54 10.61 -2.73
C TYR A 170 -2.28 9.75 -1.51
N PHE A 171 -1.10 9.88 -0.91
CA PHE A 171 -0.70 9.18 0.30
C PHE A 171 -0.62 10.17 1.45
N TYR A 172 -1.27 9.84 2.55
CA TYR A 172 -1.41 10.71 3.71
C TYR A 172 -0.56 10.16 4.84
N PHE A 173 0.33 10.99 5.33
CA PHE A 173 1.30 10.63 6.37
C PHE A 173 1.08 11.48 7.61
N ASP A 174 1.15 10.84 8.78
CA ASP A 174 1.13 11.54 10.06
C ASP A 174 2.30 12.54 10.14
N PRO A 175 2.06 13.81 10.50
CA PRO A 175 3.10 14.85 10.45
C PRO A 175 4.20 14.70 11.51
N ILE A 176 4.02 13.82 12.49
CA ILE A 176 4.98 13.59 13.58
C ILE A 176 5.76 12.30 13.33
N THR A 177 5.07 11.21 13.05
CA THR A 177 5.67 9.87 12.93
C THR A 177 6.03 9.51 11.51
N TYR A 178 5.41 10.16 10.51
CA TYR A 178 5.47 9.82 9.09
C TYR A 178 4.86 8.46 8.75
N ALA A 179 4.07 7.88 9.66
CA ALA A 179 3.29 6.69 9.38
C ALA A 179 2.28 6.99 8.26
N MET A 180 2.16 6.07 7.31
CA MET A 180 1.13 6.14 6.28
C MET A 180 -0.20 5.68 6.89
N GLU A 181 -1.20 6.57 6.95
CA GLU A 181 -2.49 6.30 7.57
C GLU A 181 -3.67 6.33 6.59
N VAL A 182 -3.48 6.92 5.40
CA VAL A 182 -4.50 6.90 4.35
C VAL A 182 -3.81 6.82 3.00
N TYR A 183 -4.39 6.11 2.06
CA TYR A 183 -4.14 6.34 0.65
C TYR A 183 -5.47 6.46 -0.10
N GLN A 184 -5.45 7.27 -1.15
CA GLN A 184 -6.62 7.64 -1.92
C GLN A 184 -6.25 7.67 -3.39
N PHE A 185 -7.09 7.16 -4.26
CA PHE A 185 -6.86 7.25 -5.69
C PHE A 185 -8.10 7.72 -6.45
N TYR A 186 -7.85 8.29 -7.61
CA TYR A 186 -8.86 8.71 -8.56
C TYR A 186 -8.50 8.19 -9.95
N HIS A 187 -9.48 7.65 -10.68
CA HIS A 187 -9.33 7.41 -12.11
C HIS A 187 -9.41 8.75 -12.86
N ASP A 188 -10.31 9.64 -12.43
CA ASP A 188 -10.44 11.01 -12.88
C ASP A 188 -10.80 11.93 -11.70
N PRO A 189 -9.83 12.72 -11.16
CA PRO A 189 -10.08 13.58 -10.01
C PRO A 189 -11.26 14.56 -10.19
N SER A 190 -11.56 14.97 -11.45
CA SER A 190 -12.67 15.87 -11.75
C SER A 190 -14.04 15.25 -11.49
N LYS A 191 -14.13 13.93 -11.47
CA LYS A 191 -15.36 13.15 -11.24
C LYS A 191 -15.55 12.72 -9.79
N ASN A 192 -14.55 12.97 -8.93
CA ASN A 192 -14.51 12.45 -7.56
C ASN A 192 -14.78 10.93 -7.50
N ASP A 193 -14.30 10.20 -8.51
CA ASP A 193 -14.37 8.75 -8.60
C ASP A 193 -13.24 8.09 -7.77
N GLY A 194 -13.14 6.74 -7.85
CA GLY A 194 -12.14 6.01 -7.11
C GLY A 194 -12.48 5.86 -5.62
N GLU A 195 -11.46 5.62 -4.82
CA GLU A 195 -11.61 5.17 -3.43
C GLU A 195 -10.59 5.82 -2.52
N TYR A 196 -10.91 5.91 -1.21
CA TYR A 196 -9.94 6.14 -0.17
C TYR A 196 -9.92 4.97 0.82
N ILE A 197 -8.78 4.73 1.39
CA ILE A 197 -8.52 3.60 2.27
C ILE A 197 -7.92 4.13 3.57
N LEU A 198 -8.65 3.91 4.68
CA LEU A 198 -8.17 4.20 6.02
C LEU A 198 -7.31 3.05 6.50
N LEU A 199 -6.15 3.39 7.06
CA LEU A 199 -5.16 2.46 7.57
C LEU A 199 -5.09 2.61 9.08
N GLU A 200 -5.28 1.53 9.80
CA GLU A 200 -5.27 1.52 11.25
C GLU A 200 -4.39 0.40 11.78
N ASP A 201 -3.82 0.63 12.94
CA ASP A 201 -2.91 -0.28 13.62
C ASP A 201 -1.69 -0.69 12.79
N ILE A 202 -0.76 -1.35 13.43
CA ILE A 202 0.46 -1.85 12.80
C ILE A 202 0.62 -3.35 13.09
N GLU A 203 0.95 -4.10 12.06
CA GLU A 203 1.43 -5.48 12.14
C GLU A 203 2.88 -5.52 11.66
N ILE A 204 3.74 -6.26 12.34
CA ILE A 204 5.14 -6.41 11.96
C ILE A 204 5.28 -7.67 11.13
N VAL A 205 5.70 -7.51 9.87
CA VAL A 205 5.96 -8.63 8.95
C VAL A 205 7.38 -8.52 8.44
N ASN A 206 8.23 -9.46 8.77
CA ASN A 206 9.66 -9.44 8.41
C ASN A 206 10.32 -8.09 8.76
N GLU A 207 10.11 -7.62 9.99
CA GLU A 207 10.59 -6.35 10.55
C GLU A 207 10.03 -5.07 9.87
N ILE A 208 9.13 -5.22 8.89
CA ILE A 208 8.44 -4.11 8.23
C ILE A 208 7.14 -3.80 8.99
N LYS A 209 6.92 -2.53 9.29
CA LYS A 209 5.68 -2.02 9.88
C LYS A 209 4.62 -1.84 8.80
N MET A 210 3.70 -2.78 8.70
CA MET A 210 2.60 -2.72 7.74
C MET A 210 1.31 -2.27 8.42
N PRO A 211 0.45 -1.45 7.79
CA PRO A 211 -0.88 -1.21 8.31
C PRO A 211 -1.64 -2.53 8.49
N LYS A 212 -2.19 -2.75 9.68
CA LYS A 212 -2.91 -3.99 10.00
C LYS A 212 -4.29 -4.03 9.36
N THR A 213 -4.99 -2.91 9.40
CA THR A 213 -6.35 -2.78 8.89
C THR A 213 -6.38 -1.83 7.70
N ARG A 214 -7.13 -2.18 6.66
CA ARG A 214 -7.41 -1.36 5.48
C ARG A 214 -8.90 -1.31 5.26
N ALA A 215 -9.54 -0.18 5.58
CA ALA A 215 -10.97 0.02 5.39
C ALA A 215 -11.23 0.88 4.15
N TRP A 216 -11.95 0.32 3.20
CA TRP A 216 -12.16 0.84 1.85
C TRP A 216 -13.49 1.59 1.73
N TYR A 217 -13.47 2.75 1.09
CA TYR A 217 -14.64 3.61 0.89
C TYR A 217 -14.59 4.27 -0.49
N TYR A 218 -15.76 4.48 -1.10
CA TYR A 218 -15.84 5.33 -2.30
C TYR A 218 -15.56 6.80 -1.95
N ASN A 219 -14.83 7.51 -2.82
CA ASN A 219 -14.62 8.95 -2.69
C ASN A 219 -15.93 9.72 -2.76
N LYS A 220 -16.81 9.34 -3.69
CA LYS A 220 -18.00 10.08 -4.07
C LYS A 220 -18.99 10.26 -2.93
N ASP A 221 -19.24 9.26 -2.13
CA ASP A 221 -20.33 9.22 -1.14
C ASP A 221 -19.93 8.63 0.21
N ASN A 222 -18.66 8.31 0.40
CA ASN A 222 -18.12 7.64 1.59
C ASN A 222 -18.76 6.26 1.86
N LYS A 223 -19.34 5.62 0.86
CA LYS A 223 -19.94 4.30 1.03
C LYS A 223 -18.83 3.28 1.33
N TYR A 224 -19.04 2.54 2.43
CA TYR A 224 -18.14 1.47 2.85
C TYR A 224 -18.19 0.28 1.90
N LEU A 225 -17.02 -0.22 1.52
CA LEU A 225 -16.82 -1.33 0.59
C LEU A 225 -16.38 -2.63 1.28
N GLY A 226 -15.55 -2.52 2.29
CA GLY A 226 -15.01 -3.66 2.99
C GLY A 226 -13.77 -3.32 3.81
N THR A 227 -13.32 -4.31 4.59
CA THR A 227 -12.11 -4.19 5.39
C THR A 227 -11.24 -5.41 5.19
N ASP A 228 -9.97 -5.17 4.91
CA ASP A 228 -8.90 -6.16 4.97
C ASP A 228 -8.20 -6.07 6.32
N THR A 229 -7.99 -7.22 6.96
CA THR A 229 -7.20 -7.32 8.20
C THR A 229 -6.03 -8.25 7.97
N LEU A 230 -4.82 -7.72 8.16
CA LEU A 230 -3.55 -8.43 8.11
C LEU A 230 -3.26 -9.12 9.44
N SER A 231 -2.76 -10.34 9.39
CA SER A 231 -2.18 -11.04 10.54
C SER A 231 -0.96 -11.85 10.12
N THR A 232 0.03 -11.94 10.99
CA THR A 232 1.11 -12.93 10.93
C THR A 232 0.65 -14.20 11.64
N ASN A 233 0.96 -15.37 11.07
CA ASN A 233 0.70 -16.68 11.69
C ASN A 233 1.69 -16.98 12.79
#